data_9d1e2e43410d9c3bf7a14f61ddf7d93a
#
_entry.id   9d1e2e43410d9c3bf7a14f61ddf7d93a
#
_cell.length_a   1.000
_cell.length_b   1.000
_cell.length_c   1.000
_cell.angle_alpha   90.00
_cell.angle_beta   90.00
_cell.angle_gamma   90.00
#
_symmetry.space_group_name_H-M   'P 1'
#
loop_
_entity.id
_entity.type
_entity.pdbx_description
1 polymer ?
#
loop_
_entity_poly.entity_id
_entity_poly.type
_entity_poly.pdbx_seq_one_letter_code
_entity_poly.pdbx_strand_id
1 'polypeptide(L)'
;MEKHWWQEVVVYQIYPRSFKDSNGDGIGDLPGIIEKLDYLETLGIGAIWLSPVYQSPNDDNGYDISDYEAIMTEFGTMADMDRLIEEAKKRKIEIIMDLVVNHTSDEHRWFIEAKKSKENPYRDYYVWADPASDGGVPNRLKSAFSGSAWTFDEASGQYYLHLFSKKQPDLNWENQQMRQSVYEMMNFWIDKGIGGFRLDVIDLVGKIPGEEITANGPHLHLYLQEMNAATFGGKELLTVGETWGATPEIAKMYSSPDRKSVV
;
A
#
# COMPACT_ATOMS: atom_id res chain seq x y z
N MET A 1 -22.07 -21.19 -9.73
CA MET A 1 -20.87 -20.35 -9.64
C MET A 1 -19.88 -21.09 -8.74
N GLU A 2 -18.68 -21.32 -9.21
CA GLU A 2 -17.62 -21.83 -8.34
C GLU A 2 -17.36 -20.79 -7.25
N LYS A 3 -17.30 -21.26 -5.99
CA LYS A 3 -16.98 -20.39 -4.87
C LYS A 3 -15.48 -20.17 -4.83
N HIS A 4 -15.06 -18.93 -4.62
CA HIS A 4 -13.67 -18.60 -4.35
C HIS A 4 -13.31 -18.93 -2.90
N TRP A 5 -12.07 -19.33 -2.63
CA TRP A 5 -11.63 -19.77 -1.30
C TRP A 5 -11.87 -18.68 -0.22
N TRP A 6 -11.70 -17.40 -0.56
CA TRP A 6 -11.87 -16.28 0.39
C TRP A 6 -13.32 -16.02 0.82
N GLN A 7 -14.31 -16.61 0.16
CA GLN A 7 -15.71 -16.46 0.54
C GLN A 7 -16.11 -17.30 1.77
N GLU A 8 -15.25 -18.24 2.18
CA GLU A 8 -15.55 -19.20 3.24
C GLU A 8 -14.53 -19.15 4.40
N VAL A 9 -13.59 -18.21 4.38
CA VAL A 9 -12.53 -18.11 5.40
C VAL A 9 -12.69 -16.89 6.28
N VAL A 10 -12.13 -16.98 7.48
CA VAL A 10 -11.95 -15.84 8.38
C VAL A 10 -10.57 -15.25 8.12
N VAL A 11 -10.53 -13.95 7.87
CA VAL A 11 -9.29 -13.17 7.77
C VAL A 11 -8.95 -12.61 9.15
N TYR A 12 -7.74 -12.88 9.64
CA TYR A 12 -7.23 -12.40 10.92
C TYR A 12 -6.13 -11.36 10.68
N GLN A 13 -6.32 -10.14 11.16
CA GLN A 13 -5.29 -9.11 11.05
C GLN A 13 -4.21 -9.34 12.11
N ILE A 14 -2.96 -9.31 11.68
CA ILE A 14 -1.79 -9.28 12.56
C ILE A 14 -1.06 -7.96 12.39
N TYR A 15 -0.90 -7.26 13.51
CA TYR A 15 0.02 -6.15 13.64
C TYR A 15 1.34 -6.73 14.16
N PRO A 16 2.38 -6.92 13.32
CA PRO A 16 3.56 -7.72 13.67
C PRO A 16 4.22 -7.29 14.97
N ARG A 17 4.46 -5.98 15.11
CA ARG A 17 5.13 -5.36 16.28
C ARG A 17 4.58 -5.79 17.63
N SER A 18 3.28 -6.04 17.74
CA SER A 18 2.60 -6.33 19.01
C SER A 18 2.06 -7.76 19.12
N PHE A 19 2.32 -8.64 18.16
CA PHE A 19 1.71 -9.96 18.14
C PHE A 19 2.51 -11.00 18.95
N LYS A 20 3.78 -11.23 18.57
CA LYS A 20 4.64 -12.19 19.26
C LYS A 20 6.11 -11.86 19.00
N ASP A 21 6.80 -11.55 20.07
CA ASP A 21 8.25 -11.39 20.13
C ASP A 21 8.90 -12.78 20.26
N SER A 22 9.77 -13.14 19.32
CA SER A 22 10.48 -14.42 19.30
C SER A 22 11.87 -14.36 19.91
N ASN A 23 12.49 -13.17 19.91
CA ASN A 23 13.90 -12.97 20.29
C ASN A 23 14.08 -12.27 21.64
N GLY A 24 13.01 -11.72 22.23
CA GLY A 24 13.00 -11.09 23.54
C GLY A 24 13.43 -9.62 23.56
N ASP A 25 13.37 -8.93 22.42
CA ASP A 25 13.72 -7.52 22.30
C ASP A 25 12.55 -6.55 22.60
N GLY A 26 11.35 -7.09 22.81
CA GLY A 26 10.13 -6.33 23.09
C GLY A 26 9.31 -5.99 21.84
N ILE A 27 9.75 -6.43 20.66
CA ILE A 27 9.09 -6.19 19.38
C ILE A 27 8.65 -7.53 18.77
N GLY A 28 7.38 -7.65 18.40
CA GLY A 28 6.89 -8.81 17.66
C GLY A 28 7.48 -8.87 16.26
N ASP A 29 7.67 -10.10 15.74
CA ASP A 29 8.41 -10.35 14.51
C ASP A 29 7.80 -11.49 13.67
N LEU A 30 8.31 -11.70 12.45
CA LEU A 30 7.86 -12.76 11.55
C LEU A 30 8.12 -14.16 12.11
N PRO A 31 9.28 -14.47 12.72
CA PRO A 31 9.47 -15.74 13.41
C PRO A 31 8.45 -15.98 14.53
N GLY A 32 8.08 -14.96 15.28
CA GLY A 32 7.02 -15.04 16.31
C GLY A 32 5.66 -15.36 15.72
N ILE A 33 5.32 -14.81 14.54
CA ILE A 33 4.09 -15.19 13.83
C ILE A 33 4.15 -16.67 13.44
N ILE A 34 5.28 -17.14 12.92
CA ILE A 34 5.47 -18.55 12.54
C ILE A 34 5.26 -19.46 13.77
N GLU A 35 5.78 -19.12 14.95
CA GLU A 35 5.57 -19.87 16.19
C GLU A 35 4.08 -19.99 16.59
N LYS A 36 3.23 -19.07 16.12
CA LYS A 36 1.81 -19.03 16.45
C LYS A 36 0.88 -19.59 15.36
N LEU A 37 1.42 -20.09 14.25
CA LEU A 37 0.59 -20.61 13.16
C LEU A 37 -0.30 -21.78 13.59
N ASP A 38 0.17 -22.69 14.47
CA ASP A 38 -0.65 -23.80 14.97
C ASP A 38 -1.83 -23.29 15.84
N TYR A 39 -1.61 -22.22 16.60
CA TYR A 39 -2.69 -21.56 17.35
C TYR A 39 -3.72 -20.95 16.38
N LEU A 40 -3.25 -20.26 15.34
CA LEU A 40 -4.12 -19.62 14.33
C LEU A 40 -4.89 -20.65 13.51
N GLU A 41 -4.28 -21.78 13.17
CA GLU A 41 -4.95 -22.93 12.55
C GLU A 41 -6.06 -23.50 13.47
N THR A 42 -5.75 -23.71 14.75
CA THR A 42 -6.74 -24.19 15.74
C THR A 42 -7.88 -23.19 15.92
N LEU A 43 -7.62 -21.88 15.78
CA LEU A 43 -8.66 -20.84 15.82
C LEU A 43 -9.59 -20.89 14.59
N GLY A 44 -9.18 -21.59 13.52
CA GLY A 44 -9.98 -21.78 12.31
C GLY A 44 -9.92 -20.64 11.32
N ILE A 45 -8.83 -19.84 11.34
CA ILE A 45 -8.63 -18.79 10.34
C ILE A 45 -8.08 -19.38 9.04
N GLY A 46 -8.44 -18.78 7.91
CA GLY A 46 -7.96 -19.20 6.58
C GLY A 46 -7.08 -18.17 5.90
N ALA A 47 -6.96 -16.96 6.45
CA ALA A 47 -6.03 -15.96 5.94
C ALA A 47 -5.52 -15.05 7.06
N ILE A 48 -4.28 -14.60 6.94
CA ILE A 48 -3.66 -13.58 7.78
C ILE A 48 -3.46 -12.33 6.95
N TRP A 49 -4.07 -11.21 7.33
CA TRP A 49 -3.67 -9.91 6.83
C TRP A 49 -2.56 -9.36 7.72
N LEU A 50 -1.36 -9.17 7.14
CA LEU A 50 -0.23 -8.52 7.78
C LEU A 50 -0.33 -7.00 7.56
N SER A 51 -0.38 -6.21 8.64
CA SER A 51 -0.03 -4.79 8.56
C SER A 51 1.39 -4.65 8.02
N PRO A 52 1.77 -3.48 7.44
CA PRO A 52 3.01 -3.37 6.66
C PRO A 52 4.24 -3.92 7.37
N VAL A 53 4.99 -4.79 6.68
CA VAL A 53 6.26 -5.39 7.13
C VAL A 53 7.45 -4.93 6.29
N TYR A 54 7.21 -4.09 5.29
CA TYR A 54 8.23 -3.57 4.40
C TYR A 54 9.22 -2.67 5.13
N GLN A 55 10.39 -2.45 4.52
CA GLN A 55 11.35 -1.49 5.07
C GLN A 55 10.71 -0.10 5.17
N SER A 56 10.79 0.49 6.36
CA SER A 56 10.17 1.78 6.69
C SER A 56 10.97 2.49 7.76
N PRO A 57 11.11 3.83 7.74
CA PRO A 57 11.61 4.60 8.87
C PRO A 57 10.61 4.69 10.03
N ASN A 58 9.40 4.15 9.85
CA ASN A 58 8.38 3.98 10.89
C ASN A 58 7.80 5.30 11.45
N ASP A 59 7.66 6.31 10.59
CA ASP A 59 6.99 7.58 10.92
C ASP A 59 5.47 7.37 11.12
N ASP A 60 4.89 6.44 10.38
CA ASP A 60 3.47 6.07 10.43
C ASP A 60 3.29 4.55 10.56
N ASN A 61 3.91 3.94 11.57
CA ASN A 61 3.75 2.53 11.89
C ASN A 61 3.93 1.56 10.69
N GLY A 62 4.85 1.88 9.79
CA GLY A 62 5.16 1.07 8.61
C GLY A 62 4.41 1.47 7.34
N TYR A 63 3.42 2.36 7.41
CA TYR A 63 2.72 2.87 6.23
C TYR A 63 3.53 3.91 5.43
N ASP A 64 4.70 4.32 5.92
CA ASP A 64 5.71 5.12 5.24
C ASP A 64 6.81 4.22 4.67
N ILE A 65 6.55 3.57 3.54
CA ILE A 65 7.42 2.52 2.98
C ILE A 65 8.59 3.15 2.24
N SER A 66 9.82 2.78 2.63
CA SER A 66 11.06 3.20 1.97
C SER A 66 11.62 2.18 0.97
N ASP A 67 11.26 0.89 1.11
CA ASP A 67 11.58 -0.16 0.16
C ASP A 67 10.50 -1.26 0.21
N TYR A 68 9.80 -1.44 -0.91
CA TYR A 68 8.72 -2.43 -1.01
C TYR A 68 9.22 -3.88 -1.14
N GLU A 69 10.47 -4.08 -1.50
CA GLU A 69 11.06 -5.41 -1.74
C GLU A 69 12.01 -5.85 -0.62
N ALA A 70 12.00 -5.11 0.50
CA ALA A 70 12.77 -5.44 1.71
C ALA A 70 11.84 -5.55 2.92
N ILE A 71 12.22 -6.38 3.88
CA ILE A 71 11.54 -6.51 5.18
C ILE A 71 12.21 -5.58 6.20
N MET A 72 11.40 -4.89 7.01
CA MET A 72 11.89 -4.09 8.12
C MET A 72 12.73 -4.95 9.06
N THR A 73 13.96 -4.52 9.34
CA THR A 73 14.96 -5.31 10.10
C THR A 73 14.44 -5.77 11.48
N GLU A 74 13.60 -4.97 12.12
CA GLU A 74 12.98 -5.31 13.42
C GLU A 74 12.01 -6.49 13.32
N PHE A 75 11.44 -6.75 12.15
CA PHE A 75 10.49 -7.85 11.93
C PHE A 75 11.17 -9.12 11.40
N GLY A 76 12.42 -9.05 10.98
CA GLY A 76 13.17 -10.18 10.47
C GLY A 76 13.75 -9.95 9.09
N THR A 77 13.83 -11.01 8.31
CA THR A 77 14.46 -11.03 6.99
C THR A 77 13.49 -11.47 5.89
N MET A 78 13.90 -11.31 4.63
CA MET A 78 13.13 -11.86 3.50
C MET A 78 13.02 -13.40 3.60
N ALA A 79 14.05 -14.08 4.12
CA ALA A 79 13.99 -15.53 4.36
C ALA A 79 12.93 -15.91 5.41
N ASP A 80 12.74 -15.07 6.45
CA ASP A 80 11.67 -15.27 7.43
C ASP A 80 10.28 -15.07 6.80
N MET A 81 10.15 -14.10 5.89
CA MET A 81 8.91 -13.90 5.15
C MET A 81 8.60 -15.07 4.20
N ASP A 82 9.60 -15.55 3.46
CA ASP A 82 9.45 -16.72 2.60
C ASP A 82 9.04 -17.95 3.41
N ARG A 83 9.65 -18.14 4.59
CA ARG A 83 9.30 -19.21 5.52
C ARG A 83 7.88 -19.05 6.09
N LEU A 84 7.47 -17.83 6.43
CA LEU A 84 6.11 -17.57 6.90
C LEU A 84 5.07 -17.97 5.83
N ILE A 85 5.27 -17.56 4.58
CA ILE A 85 4.39 -17.92 3.47
C ILE A 85 4.31 -19.45 3.31
N GLU A 86 5.45 -20.13 3.31
CA GLU A 86 5.51 -21.58 3.17
C GLU A 86 4.80 -22.30 4.33
N GLU A 87 5.09 -21.93 5.59
CA GLU A 87 4.53 -22.56 6.78
C GLU A 87 3.02 -22.29 6.95
N ALA A 88 2.55 -21.08 6.58
CA ALA A 88 1.13 -20.75 6.54
C ALA A 88 0.40 -21.61 5.51
N LYS A 89 0.98 -21.75 4.32
CA LYS A 89 0.40 -22.54 3.22
C LYS A 89 0.24 -24.03 3.58
N LYS A 90 1.17 -24.62 4.34
CA LYS A 90 1.05 -26.00 4.87
C LYS A 90 -0.20 -26.18 5.74
N ARG A 91 -0.66 -25.12 6.39
CA ARG A 91 -1.85 -25.06 7.25
C ARG A 91 -3.09 -24.53 6.54
N LYS A 92 -3.02 -24.35 5.22
CA LYS A 92 -4.09 -23.75 4.39
C LYS A 92 -4.47 -22.34 4.85
N ILE A 93 -3.49 -21.59 5.34
CA ILE A 93 -3.62 -20.17 5.71
C ILE A 93 -2.90 -19.36 4.64
N GLU A 94 -3.62 -18.42 4.03
CA GLU A 94 -3.07 -17.52 3.03
C GLU A 94 -2.54 -16.23 3.68
N ILE A 95 -1.43 -15.69 3.17
CA ILE A 95 -0.88 -14.41 3.62
C ILE A 95 -1.36 -13.29 2.71
N ILE A 96 -2.04 -12.31 3.30
CA ILE A 96 -2.51 -11.10 2.62
C ILE A 96 -1.60 -9.95 3.04
N MET A 97 -0.92 -9.33 2.06
CA MET A 97 -0.03 -8.20 2.30
C MET A 97 -0.78 -6.87 2.22
N ASP A 98 -0.34 -5.89 2.98
CA ASP A 98 -0.86 -4.52 2.86
C ASP A 98 -0.22 -3.82 1.65
N LEU A 99 -1.01 -3.31 0.72
CA LEU A 99 -0.54 -2.61 -0.48
C LEU A 99 -0.73 -1.11 -0.29
N VAL A 100 0.32 -0.43 0.13
CA VAL A 100 0.33 1.01 0.37
C VAL A 100 0.92 1.72 -0.85
N VAL A 101 0.06 2.18 -1.75
CA VAL A 101 0.48 2.75 -3.06
C VAL A 101 -0.14 4.12 -3.35
N ASN A 102 -0.77 4.75 -2.34
CA ASN A 102 -1.13 6.16 -2.42
C ASN A 102 0.10 7.07 -2.28
N HIS A 103 1.07 6.67 -1.46
CA HIS A 103 2.27 7.42 -1.10
C HIS A 103 3.43 6.46 -0.80
N THR A 104 4.64 7.01 -0.65
CA THR A 104 5.80 6.30 -0.11
C THR A 104 6.36 7.08 1.07
N SER A 105 7.38 6.52 1.76
CA SER A 105 8.24 7.34 2.61
C SER A 105 8.99 8.41 1.80
N ASP A 106 9.32 9.53 2.42
CA ASP A 106 10.25 10.52 1.87
C ASP A 106 11.70 9.96 1.78
N GLU A 107 11.98 8.84 2.44
CA GLU A 107 13.22 8.09 2.34
C GLU A 107 13.19 7.01 1.23
N HIS A 108 12.08 6.86 0.50
CA HIS A 108 12.01 5.95 -0.65
C HIS A 108 12.93 6.43 -1.78
N ARG A 109 13.64 5.49 -2.42
CA ARG A 109 14.57 5.79 -3.52
C ARG A 109 13.95 6.69 -4.60
N TRP A 110 12.69 6.44 -4.97
CA TRP A 110 12.01 7.24 -6.00
C TRP A 110 11.87 8.71 -5.58
N PHE A 111 11.55 8.99 -4.31
CA PHE A 111 11.40 10.37 -3.84
C PHE A 111 12.75 11.08 -3.69
N ILE A 112 13.75 10.36 -3.17
CA ILE A 112 15.13 10.87 -3.08
C ILE A 112 15.64 11.29 -4.47
N GLU A 113 15.39 10.46 -5.49
CA GLU A 113 15.74 10.78 -6.88
C GLU A 113 14.89 11.94 -7.43
N ALA A 114 13.57 11.94 -7.20
CA ALA A 114 12.64 12.99 -7.64
C ALA A 114 13.03 14.39 -7.14
N LYS A 115 13.63 14.49 -5.97
CA LYS A 115 14.10 15.75 -5.38
C LYS A 115 15.39 16.30 -6.01
N LYS A 116 16.18 15.48 -6.70
CA LYS A 116 17.49 15.90 -7.23
C LYS A 116 17.39 16.93 -8.35
N SER A 117 16.40 16.80 -9.23
CA SER A 117 16.12 17.79 -10.27
C SER A 117 14.71 17.63 -10.84
N LYS A 118 14.20 18.70 -11.49
CA LYS A 118 12.90 18.67 -12.19
C LYS A 118 12.91 17.75 -13.43
N GLU A 119 14.08 17.48 -13.98
CA GLU A 119 14.28 16.62 -15.15
C GLU A 119 14.60 15.16 -14.77
N ASN A 120 14.65 14.84 -13.48
CA ASN A 120 14.91 13.47 -13.03
C ASN A 120 13.77 12.53 -13.48
N PRO A 121 14.06 11.32 -14.00
CA PRO A 121 13.03 10.37 -14.43
C PRO A 121 11.98 10.03 -13.38
N TYR A 122 12.31 10.13 -12.10
CA TYR A 122 11.38 9.89 -11.00
C TYR A 122 10.60 11.14 -10.58
N ARG A 123 10.86 12.32 -11.18
CA ARG A 123 10.19 13.57 -10.77
C ARG A 123 8.68 13.42 -10.78
N ASP A 124 8.14 12.98 -11.89
CA ASP A 124 6.70 12.85 -12.11
C ASP A 124 6.08 11.59 -11.48
N TYR A 125 6.88 10.81 -10.73
CA TYR A 125 6.32 9.75 -9.89
C TYR A 125 5.54 10.31 -8.71
N TYR A 126 5.79 11.56 -8.34
CA TYR A 126 5.13 12.27 -7.25
C TYR A 126 4.36 13.48 -7.77
N VAL A 127 3.44 13.97 -6.95
CA VAL A 127 2.63 15.14 -7.28
C VAL A 127 3.36 16.39 -6.83
N TRP A 128 3.74 17.22 -7.79
CA TRP A 128 4.40 18.53 -7.57
C TRP A 128 3.52 19.65 -8.11
N ALA A 129 3.61 20.82 -7.48
CA ALA A 129 2.94 22.03 -7.95
C ALA A 129 3.79 23.28 -7.68
N ASP A 130 3.68 24.24 -8.56
CA ASP A 130 4.28 25.55 -8.35
C ASP A 130 3.54 26.31 -7.24
N PRO A 131 4.21 27.25 -6.55
CA PRO A 131 3.53 28.16 -5.62
C PRO A 131 2.35 28.87 -6.28
N ALA A 132 1.32 29.15 -5.49
CA ALA A 132 0.24 30.04 -5.93
C ALA A 132 0.78 31.45 -6.30
N SER A 133 -0.03 32.26 -6.96
CA SER A 133 0.38 33.58 -7.44
C SER A 133 0.85 34.54 -6.33
N ASP A 134 0.45 34.30 -5.10
CA ASP A 134 0.90 35.02 -3.90
C ASP A 134 2.14 34.41 -3.24
N GLY A 135 2.71 33.35 -3.83
CA GLY A 135 3.83 32.58 -3.30
C GLY A 135 3.46 31.55 -2.23
N GLY A 136 2.18 31.42 -1.90
CA GLY A 136 1.66 30.47 -0.93
C GLY A 136 1.49 29.04 -1.47
N VAL A 137 0.79 28.22 -0.66
CA VAL A 137 0.47 26.84 -1.02
C VAL A 137 -0.40 26.76 -2.29
N PRO A 138 -0.26 25.73 -3.12
CA PRO A 138 -0.95 25.63 -4.41
C PRO A 138 -2.48 25.72 -4.33
N ASN A 139 -3.07 25.14 -3.30
CA ASN A 139 -4.52 25.15 -3.05
C ASN A 139 -4.84 24.86 -1.57
N ARG A 140 -6.13 24.62 -1.26
CA ARG A 140 -6.63 24.48 0.13
C ARG A 140 -6.64 23.05 0.66
N LEU A 141 -6.09 22.08 -0.07
CA LEU A 141 -6.04 20.69 0.39
C LEU A 141 -5.39 20.57 1.77
N LYS A 142 -5.98 19.72 2.59
CA LYS A 142 -5.53 19.46 3.96
C LYS A 142 -5.01 18.03 4.08
N SER A 143 -3.97 17.89 4.91
CA SER A 143 -3.51 16.59 5.36
C SER A 143 -4.56 15.95 6.29
N ALA A 144 -4.74 14.64 6.20
CA ALA A 144 -5.58 13.87 7.12
C ALA A 144 -5.07 13.96 8.57
N PHE A 145 -3.76 14.16 8.77
CA PHE A 145 -3.18 14.27 10.10
C PHE A 145 -3.27 15.68 10.65
N SER A 146 -2.84 16.69 9.90
CA SER A 146 -3.06 18.12 10.25
C SER A 146 -2.43 19.06 9.22
N GLY A 147 -2.96 20.28 9.13
CA GLY A 147 -2.35 21.37 8.37
C GLY A 147 -2.57 21.26 6.86
N SER A 148 -1.67 21.90 6.09
CA SER A 148 -1.68 21.82 4.63
C SER A 148 -1.27 20.45 4.15
N ALA A 149 -1.83 19.99 3.02
CA ALA A 149 -1.36 18.80 2.30
C ALA A 149 -0.14 19.10 1.39
N TRP A 150 0.43 20.27 1.46
CA TRP A 150 1.54 20.72 0.63
C TRP A 150 2.73 21.14 1.47
N THR A 151 3.91 20.60 1.15
CA THR A 151 5.18 21.00 1.76
C THR A 151 6.10 21.57 0.68
N PHE A 152 6.69 22.74 0.97
CA PHE A 152 7.62 23.41 0.07
C PHE A 152 8.99 22.72 0.06
N ASP A 153 9.50 22.46 -1.14
CA ASP A 153 10.84 21.96 -1.38
C ASP A 153 11.72 23.11 -1.89
N GLU A 154 12.58 23.62 -1.02
CA GLU A 154 13.43 24.77 -1.33
C GLU A 154 14.36 24.52 -2.53
N ALA A 155 14.82 23.27 -2.71
CA ALA A 155 15.75 22.92 -3.78
C ALA A 155 15.12 23.06 -5.17
N SER A 156 13.85 22.68 -5.32
CA SER A 156 13.13 22.77 -6.59
C SER A 156 12.30 24.05 -6.75
N GLY A 157 11.99 24.74 -5.64
CA GLY A 157 11.08 25.88 -5.61
C GLY A 157 9.61 25.49 -5.84
N GLN A 158 9.25 24.21 -5.65
CA GLN A 158 7.91 23.68 -5.80
C GLN A 158 7.40 23.09 -4.49
N TYR A 159 6.10 22.82 -4.42
CA TYR A 159 5.47 22.05 -3.36
C TYR A 159 5.28 20.60 -3.82
N TYR A 160 5.46 19.64 -2.91
CA TYR A 160 4.98 18.28 -3.11
C TYR A 160 3.72 18.01 -2.27
N LEU A 161 2.83 17.18 -2.80
CA LEU A 161 1.61 16.75 -2.12
C LEU A 161 1.91 15.65 -1.10
N HIS A 162 1.22 15.72 0.05
CA HIS A 162 1.15 14.65 1.04
C HIS A 162 -0.24 14.67 1.71
N LEU A 163 -1.10 13.74 1.38
CA LEU A 163 -2.42 13.66 2.01
C LEU A 163 -2.36 13.18 3.46
N PHE A 164 -1.23 12.61 3.88
CA PHE A 164 -0.93 12.16 5.25
C PHE A 164 0.24 12.95 5.84
N SER A 165 1.22 12.28 6.45
CA SER A 165 2.42 12.94 6.96
C SER A 165 3.21 13.65 5.85
N LYS A 166 3.87 14.75 6.18
CA LYS A 166 4.84 15.38 5.27
C LYS A 166 5.99 14.45 4.86
N LYS A 167 6.17 13.35 5.59
CA LYS A 167 7.12 12.28 5.27
C LYS A 167 6.52 11.18 4.39
N GLN A 168 5.29 11.37 3.92
CA GLN A 168 4.59 10.43 3.05
C GLN A 168 4.16 11.15 1.75
N PRO A 169 5.12 11.49 0.85
CA PRO A 169 4.81 12.14 -0.42
C PRO A 169 3.90 11.27 -1.29
N ASP A 170 2.85 11.88 -1.84
CA ASP A 170 1.83 11.22 -2.64
C ASP A 170 2.33 10.84 -4.03
N LEU A 171 2.10 9.60 -4.43
CA LEU A 171 2.39 9.11 -5.77
C LEU A 171 1.42 9.69 -6.80
N ASN A 172 1.95 9.98 -7.99
CA ASN A 172 1.20 10.48 -9.13
C ASN A 172 0.71 9.34 -10.02
N TRP A 173 -0.51 8.89 -9.81
CA TRP A 173 -1.11 7.79 -10.57
C TRP A 173 -1.44 8.13 -12.03
N GLU A 174 -1.35 9.38 -12.45
CA GLU A 174 -1.40 9.73 -13.87
C GLU A 174 -0.13 9.31 -14.62
N ASN A 175 0.99 9.14 -13.91
CA ASN A 175 2.25 8.70 -14.51
C ASN A 175 2.23 7.18 -14.77
N GLN A 176 2.27 6.79 -16.04
CA GLN A 176 2.23 5.38 -16.43
C GLN A 176 3.47 4.59 -15.98
N GLN A 177 4.65 5.19 -15.98
CA GLN A 177 5.89 4.52 -15.56
C GLN A 177 5.87 4.22 -14.06
N MET A 178 5.34 5.15 -13.26
CA MET A 178 5.12 4.93 -11.84
C MET A 178 4.17 3.75 -11.60
N ARG A 179 3.00 3.71 -12.29
CA ARG A 179 2.08 2.58 -12.19
C ARG A 179 2.73 1.26 -12.56
N GLN A 180 3.53 1.24 -13.64
CA GLN A 180 4.27 0.04 -14.05
C GLN A 180 5.22 -0.44 -12.94
N SER A 181 5.97 0.47 -12.29
CA SER A 181 6.84 0.12 -11.17
C SER A 181 6.06 -0.46 -9.98
N VAL A 182 4.85 0.05 -9.71
CA VAL A 182 3.95 -0.53 -8.69
C VAL A 182 3.53 -1.95 -9.09
N TYR A 183 3.17 -2.19 -10.36
CA TYR A 183 2.74 -3.52 -10.81
C TYR A 183 3.89 -4.53 -10.80
N GLU A 184 5.11 -4.11 -11.10
CA GLU A 184 6.32 -4.95 -10.97
C GLU A 184 6.53 -5.38 -9.52
N MET A 185 6.45 -4.45 -8.58
CA MET A 185 6.52 -4.75 -7.14
C MET A 185 5.39 -5.69 -6.70
N MET A 186 4.16 -5.48 -7.14
CA MET A 186 3.04 -6.39 -6.82
C MET A 186 3.30 -7.80 -7.34
N ASN A 187 3.79 -7.94 -8.57
CA ASN A 187 4.12 -9.24 -9.15
C ASN A 187 5.28 -9.93 -8.41
N PHE A 188 6.27 -9.18 -7.92
CA PHE A 188 7.32 -9.72 -7.07
C PHE A 188 6.73 -10.46 -5.84
N TRP A 189 5.75 -9.87 -5.16
CA TRP A 189 5.10 -10.50 -4.01
C TRP A 189 4.17 -11.65 -4.40
N ILE A 190 3.44 -11.50 -5.50
CA ILE A 190 2.60 -12.58 -6.05
C ILE A 190 3.45 -13.81 -6.38
N ASP A 191 4.62 -13.62 -7.00
CA ASP A 191 5.53 -14.71 -7.36
C ASP A 191 6.15 -15.38 -6.11
N LYS A 192 6.23 -14.70 -4.99
CA LYS A 192 6.57 -15.30 -3.69
C LYS A 192 5.45 -16.19 -3.12
N GLY A 193 4.26 -16.13 -3.67
CA GLY A 193 3.14 -17.01 -3.31
C GLY A 193 2.23 -16.49 -2.22
N ILE A 194 2.10 -15.17 -2.08
CA ILE A 194 1.09 -14.58 -1.19
C ILE A 194 -0.34 -14.85 -1.70
N GLY A 195 -1.32 -14.85 -0.81
CA GLY A 195 -2.73 -15.06 -1.12
C GLY A 195 -3.47 -13.82 -1.59
N GLY A 196 -2.84 -12.65 -1.57
CA GLY A 196 -3.47 -11.42 -2.05
C GLY A 196 -3.01 -10.15 -1.35
N PHE A 197 -3.81 -9.07 -1.53
CA PHE A 197 -3.52 -7.75 -0.99
C PHE A 197 -4.72 -7.11 -0.30
N ARG A 198 -4.47 -6.41 0.79
CA ARG A 198 -5.34 -5.35 1.29
C ARG A 198 -4.83 -4.02 0.70
N LEU A 199 -5.69 -3.33 -0.01
CA LEU A 199 -5.38 -2.12 -0.78
C LEU A 199 -5.62 -0.90 0.11
N ASP A 200 -4.56 -0.33 0.65
CA ASP A 200 -4.59 0.82 1.56
C ASP A 200 -5.11 2.07 0.85
N VAL A 201 -6.11 2.72 1.43
CA VAL A 201 -6.75 3.96 0.95
C VAL A 201 -6.87 4.05 -0.58
N ILE A 202 -7.32 2.97 -1.18
CA ILE A 202 -7.25 2.79 -2.65
C ILE A 202 -8.10 3.79 -3.45
N ASP A 203 -9.09 4.40 -2.83
CA ASP A 203 -9.89 5.47 -3.43
C ASP A 203 -9.10 6.75 -3.67
N LEU A 204 -7.98 6.95 -2.96
CA LEU A 204 -7.13 8.14 -3.11
C LEU A 204 -6.20 8.07 -4.32
N VAL A 205 -5.97 6.89 -4.92
CA VAL A 205 -5.10 6.80 -6.12
C VAL A 205 -5.70 7.50 -7.35
N GLY A 206 -7.01 7.73 -7.36
CA GLY A 206 -7.70 8.50 -8.40
C GLY A 206 -7.71 10.01 -8.20
N LYS A 207 -6.94 10.57 -7.26
CA LYS A 207 -6.91 12.01 -6.95
C LYS A 207 -6.60 12.89 -8.15
N ILE A 208 -7.18 14.09 -8.17
CA ILE A 208 -6.83 15.20 -9.08
C ILE A 208 -6.54 16.44 -8.22
N PRO A 209 -5.31 16.60 -7.74
CA PRO A 209 -4.99 17.65 -6.78
C PRO A 209 -5.24 19.07 -7.28
N GLY A 210 -5.05 19.33 -8.58
CA GLY A 210 -5.33 20.62 -9.21
C GLY A 210 -6.81 21.03 -9.16
N GLU A 211 -7.73 20.04 -9.06
CA GLU A 211 -9.18 20.24 -8.91
C GLU A 211 -9.67 20.04 -7.46
N GLU A 212 -8.73 19.88 -6.53
CA GLU A 212 -9.01 19.56 -5.11
C GLU A 212 -9.81 18.24 -4.91
N ILE A 213 -9.74 17.31 -5.87
CA ILE A 213 -10.33 15.98 -5.77
C ILE A 213 -9.29 15.06 -5.13
N THR A 214 -9.59 14.54 -3.94
CA THR A 214 -8.67 13.64 -3.21
C THR A 214 -9.04 12.17 -3.33
N ALA A 215 -10.31 11.82 -3.50
CA ALA A 215 -10.80 10.46 -3.55
C ALA A 215 -11.82 10.25 -4.67
N ASN A 216 -11.94 9.02 -5.16
CA ASN A 216 -12.93 8.61 -6.16
C ASN A 216 -12.92 9.46 -7.43
N GLY A 217 -11.74 9.95 -7.86
CA GLY A 217 -11.59 10.74 -9.06
C GLY A 217 -11.89 9.94 -10.34
N PRO A 218 -12.07 10.61 -11.47
CA PRO A 218 -12.64 10.03 -12.70
C PRO A 218 -11.80 8.88 -13.29
N HIS A 219 -10.49 8.86 -13.05
CA HIS A 219 -9.59 7.84 -13.59
C HIS A 219 -9.39 6.64 -12.65
N LEU A 220 -9.91 6.68 -11.41
CA LEU A 220 -9.69 5.64 -10.40
C LEU A 220 -9.98 4.24 -10.94
N HIS A 221 -11.16 4.03 -11.49
CA HIS A 221 -11.56 2.69 -11.94
C HIS A 221 -10.79 2.22 -13.18
N LEU A 222 -10.25 3.12 -13.98
CA LEU A 222 -9.32 2.80 -15.07
C LEU A 222 -8.02 2.26 -14.51
N TYR A 223 -7.46 2.89 -13.46
CA TYR A 223 -6.24 2.43 -12.81
C TYR A 223 -6.43 1.07 -12.12
N LEU A 224 -7.60 0.84 -11.49
CA LEU A 224 -7.91 -0.46 -10.88
C LEU A 224 -8.05 -1.57 -11.94
N GLN A 225 -8.64 -1.29 -13.09
CA GLN A 225 -8.72 -2.23 -14.20
C GLN A 225 -7.33 -2.55 -14.77
N GLU A 226 -6.49 -1.54 -14.96
CA GLU A 226 -5.11 -1.70 -15.41
C GLU A 226 -4.30 -2.53 -14.40
N MET A 227 -4.39 -2.22 -13.09
CA MET A 227 -3.78 -2.98 -12.01
C MET A 227 -4.23 -4.44 -12.03
N ASN A 228 -5.53 -4.70 -12.10
CA ASN A 228 -6.08 -6.05 -12.18
C ASN A 228 -5.50 -6.81 -13.37
N ALA A 229 -5.52 -6.20 -14.56
CA ALA A 229 -5.01 -6.85 -15.77
C ALA A 229 -3.50 -7.15 -15.70
N ALA A 230 -2.72 -6.26 -15.08
CA ALA A 230 -1.26 -6.38 -14.98
C ALA A 230 -0.78 -7.32 -13.87
N THR A 231 -1.61 -7.62 -12.86
CA THR A 231 -1.14 -8.30 -11.64
C THR A 231 -2.00 -9.51 -11.25
N PHE A 232 -3.14 -9.30 -10.58
CA PHE A 232 -3.94 -10.38 -9.98
C PHE A 232 -5.10 -10.89 -10.84
N GLY A 233 -5.33 -10.29 -12.01
CA GLY A 233 -6.38 -10.72 -12.93
C GLY A 233 -6.20 -12.19 -13.37
N GLY A 234 -7.28 -12.97 -13.29
CA GLY A 234 -7.25 -14.40 -13.64
C GLY A 234 -6.56 -15.31 -12.62
N LYS A 235 -6.03 -14.76 -11.50
CA LYS A 235 -5.43 -15.53 -10.41
C LYS A 235 -6.42 -15.68 -9.25
N GLU A 236 -6.28 -16.74 -8.45
CA GLU A 236 -7.07 -16.99 -7.25
C GLU A 236 -6.47 -16.23 -6.04
N LEU A 237 -6.46 -14.90 -6.12
CA LEU A 237 -5.96 -14.00 -5.09
C LEU A 237 -7.08 -13.17 -4.49
N LEU A 238 -7.06 -12.99 -3.17
CA LEU A 238 -7.97 -12.07 -2.47
C LEU A 238 -7.46 -10.63 -2.62
N THR A 239 -8.34 -9.71 -2.97
CA THR A 239 -8.08 -8.27 -2.84
C THR A 239 -9.18 -7.61 -2.03
N VAL A 240 -8.79 -6.80 -1.03
CA VAL A 240 -9.69 -6.05 -0.15
C VAL A 240 -9.30 -4.59 -0.22
N GLY A 241 -10.19 -3.72 -0.68
CA GLY A 241 -9.95 -2.27 -0.74
C GLY A 241 -10.40 -1.57 0.54
N GLU A 242 -9.55 -0.72 1.09
CA GLU A 242 -9.98 0.29 2.05
C GLU A 242 -10.47 1.51 1.30
N THR A 243 -11.73 1.91 1.54
CA THR A 243 -12.33 3.09 0.91
C THR A 243 -13.06 3.92 1.95
N TRP A 244 -12.84 5.22 1.93
CA TRP A 244 -13.49 6.14 2.85
C TRP A 244 -14.75 6.73 2.21
N GLY A 245 -15.91 6.46 2.80
CA GLY A 245 -17.19 6.99 2.30
C GLY A 245 -17.77 6.29 1.08
N ALA A 246 -17.46 5.00 0.88
CA ALA A 246 -18.10 4.22 -0.17
C ALA A 246 -19.60 4.05 0.09
N THR A 247 -20.44 4.42 -0.90
CA THR A 247 -21.85 4.06 -0.93
C THR A 247 -22.02 2.67 -1.56
N PRO A 248 -23.21 2.01 -1.42
CA PRO A 248 -23.46 0.75 -2.10
C PRO A 248 -23.27 0.80 -3.63
N GLU A 249 -23.55 1.95 -4.25
CA GLU A 249 -23.36 2.18 -5.69
C GLU A 249 -21.87 2.25 -6.03
N ILE A 250 -21.10 2.97 -5.24
CA ILE A 250 -19.63 3.07 -5.39
C ILE A 250 -18.99 1.70 -5.12
N ALA A 251 -19.41 1.00 -4.06
CA ALA A 251 -18.90 -0.33 -3.72
C ALA A 251 -19.05 -1.33 -4.88
N LYS A 252 -20.17 -1.31 -5.60
CA LYS A 252 -20.38 -2.12 -6.81
C LYS A 252 -19.34 -1.85 -7.90
N MET A 253 -18.87 -0.62 -8.01
CA MET A 253 -17.86 -0.27 -9.01
C MET A 253 -16.50 -0.88 -8.66
N TYR A 254 -16.13 -0.93 -7.38
CA TYR A 254 -14.90 -1.56 -6.91
C TYR A 254 -14.93 -3.08 -7.04
N SER A 255 -16.08 -3.70 -6.76
CA SER A 255 -16.24 -5.16 -6.74
C SER A 255 -16.59 -5.77 -8.10
N SER A 256 -16.57 -5.01 -9.20
CA SER A 256 -16.74 -5.55 -10.55
C SER A 256 -15.66 -6.58 -10.89
N PRO A 257 -15.97 -7.65 -11.66
CA PRO A 257 -15.03 -8.74 -11.94
C PRO A 257 -13.70 -8.30 -12.57
N ASP A 258 -13.71 -7.20 -13.30
CA ASP A 258 -12.53 -6.60 -13.94
C ASP A 258 -11.69 -5.74 -13.00
N ARG A 259 -12.10 -5.56 -11.75
CA ARG A 259 -11.39 -4.81 -10.70
C ARG A 259 -11.05 -5.67 -9.49
N LYS A 260 -11.81 -6.74 -9.26
CA LYS A 260 -11.63 -7.75 -8.21
C LYS A 260 -11.38 -7.22 -6.79
N SER A 261 -11.74 -5.99 -6.49
CA SER A 261 -11.66 -5.53 -5.11
C SER A 261 -12.93 -5.91 -4.35
N VAL A 262 -12.77 -6.59 -3.23
CA VAL A 262 -13.81 -6.70 -2.21
C VAL A 262 -13.74 -5.44 -1.36
N VAL A 263 -14.85 -4.75 -1.23
CA VAL A 263 -14.97 -3.53 -0.43
C VAL A 263 -15.46 -3.88 0.97
#